data_babab2e6d064c7ffbf19773c788c8290
#
_entry.id   babab2e6d064c7ffbf19773c788c8290
#
_cell.length_a   1.000
_cell.length_b   1.000
_cell.length_c   1.000
_cell.angle_alpha   90.00
_cell.angle_beta   90.00
_cell.angle_gamma   90.00
#
_symmetry.space_group_name_H-M   'P 1'
#
loop_
_entity.id
_entity.type
_entity.pdbx_description
1 polymer ?
#
loop_
_entity_poly.entity_id
_entity_poly.type
_entity_poly.pdbx_seq_one_letter_code
_entity_poly.pdbx_strand_id
1 'polypeptide(L)'
;MPAALYLFHGTTSVCAIKVRIVLAEKGLDWDGEILDLMRGDQHRPEYARINPNRVVPTLRHQGRIVLESTLIMEYLDEAFPAPPLMPRDPYARAQARLFMKKIDDYLHPACSVVTFATANRRALLKLSAEELEARFQRMPDPAYRERQRLAIAHGLDAPHVAEAVRQHDRYFGDMEAALSAAPYLAGADFSLADAAALPYANRADMIGLDGLWQQRPRLADWLDRVRARPSFARAVTEWMSDADRQRFDVPRDETRATVRTILAGGPE
;
A
#
# COMPACT_ATOMS: atom_id res chain seq x y z
N MET A 1 16.65 26.37 -11.93
CA MET A 1 15.36 25.70 -11.93
C MET A 1 15.39 24.66 -10.82
N PRO A 2 14.37 24.54 -9.95
CA PRO A 2 14.35 23.43 -9.02
C PRO A 2 14.40 22.15 -9.86
N ALA A 3 15.20 21.20 -9.43
CA ALA A 3 15.36 19.94 -10.14
C ALA A 3 14.02 19.20 -10.12
N ALA A 4 13.46 18.97 -11.28
CA ALA A 4 12.16 18.38 -11.42
C ALA A 4 12.14 16.97 -10.82
N LEU A 5 11.28 16.75 -9.84
CA LEU A 5 10.92 15.43 -9.36
C LEU A 5 10.01 14.78 -10.40
N TYR A 6 10.28 13.53 -10.74
CA TYR A 6 9.47 12.76 -11.68
C TYR A 6 9.15 11.39 -11.10
N LEU A 7 7.87 11.07 -10.97
CA LEU A 7 7.40 9.84 -10.34
C LEU A 7 6.75 8.91 -11.38
N PHE A 8 7.26 7.70 -11.53
CA PHE A 8 6.56 6.62 -12.18
C PHE A 8 5.68 5.92 -11.14
N HIS A 9 4.36 5.88 -11.36
CA HIS A 9 3.44 5.39 -10.34
C HIS A 9 2.20 4.72 -10.93
N GLY A 10 1.46 3.97 -10.10
CA GLY A 10 0.12 3.48 -10.40
C GLY A 10 -0.92 4.21 -9.53
N THR A 11 -2.10 4.49 -10.09
CA THR A 11 -3.15 5.28 -9.42
C THR A 11 -3.51 4.73 -8.05
N THR A 12 -3.73 3.42 -7.95
CA THR A 12 -4.16 2.73 -6.73
C THR A 12 -3.07 1.90 -6.06
N SER A 13 -1.80 2.00 -6.49
CA SER A 13 -0.69 1.30 -5.84
C SER A 13 -0.45 1.85 -4.44
N VAL A 14 -0.58 1.00 -3.41
CA VAL A 14 -0.33 1.40 -2.01
C VAL A 14 1.10 1.93 -1.82
N CYS A 15 2.09 1.34 -2.51
CA CYS A 15 3.47 1.82 -2.49
C CYS A 15 3.62 3.20 -3.15
N ALA A 16 2.93 3.46 -4.27
CA ALA A 16 2.97 4.77 -4.90
C ALA A 16 2.22 5.83 -4.07
N ILE A 17 1.13 5.44 -3.41
CA ILE A 17 0.39 6.33 -2.51
C ILE A 17 1.28 6.79 -1.35
N LYS A 18 2.11 5.91 -0.74
CA LYS A 18 3.08 6.32 0.30
C LYS A 18 3.91 7.52 -0.15
N VAL A 19 4.48 7.44 -1.34
CA VAL A 19 5.34 8.50 -1.90
C VAL A 19 4.54 9.77 -2.21
N ARG A 20 3.34 9.63 -2.80
CA ARG A 20 2.48 10.80 -3.08
C ARG A 20 2.04 11.53 -1.81
N ILE A 21 1.80 10.79 -0.70
CA ILE A 21 1.51 11.42 0.60
C ILE A 21 2.69 12.27 1.05
N VAL A 22 3.92 11.75 0.98
CA VAL A 22 5.12 12.51 1.37
C VAL A 22 5.31 13.75 0.49
N LEU A 23 5.15 13.61 -0.82
CA LEU A 23 5.21 14.75 -1.76
C LEU A 23 4.18 15.82 -1.40
N ALA A 24 2.95 15.41 -1.08
CA ALA A 24 1.85 16.32 -0.71
C ALA A 24 2.08 16.97 0.66
N GLU A 25 2.54 16.23 1.67
CA GLU A 25 2.86 16.76 3.01
C GLU A 25 4.00 17.79 2.98
N LYS A 26 4.94 17.58 2.07
CA LYS A 26 6.07 18.50 1.87
C LYS A 26 5.77 19.65 0.90
N GLY A 27 4.59 19.67 0.27
CA GLY A 27 4.22 20.66 -0.72
C GLY A 27 5.14 20.69 -1.94
N LEU A 28 5.67 19.53 -2.32
CA LEU A 28 6.59 19.40 -3.46
C LEU A 28 5.83 19.23 -4.76
N ASP A 29 6.19 20.05 -5.75
CA ASP A 29 5.73 19.88 -7.13
C ASP A 29 6.52 18.74 -7.81
N TRP A 30 5.83 17.95 -8.60
CA TRP A 30 6.39 16.85 -9.35
C TRP A 30 5.61 16.56 -10.62
N ASP A 31 6.31 16.04 -11.63
CA ASP A 31 5.72 15.45 -12.83
C ASP A 31 5.74 13.93 -12.72
N GLY A 32 5.02 13.24 -13.58
CA GLY A 32 5.04 11.78 -13.52
C GLY A 32 4.37 11.07 -14.68
N GLU A 33 4.52 9.75 -14.68
CA GLU A 33 3.89 8.83 -15.60
C GLU A 33 3.05 7.81 -14.83
N ILE A 34 1.77 7.70 -15.21
CA ILE A 34 0.88 6.66 -14.69
C ILE A 34 1.13 5.37 -15.49
N LEU A 35 1.48 4.30 -14.78
CA LEU A 35 1.54 2.95 -15.33
C LEU A 35 0.25 2.20 -14.98
N ASP A 36 -0.46 1.70 -15.99
CA ASP A 36 -1.61 0.83 -15.78
C ASP A 36 -1.13 -0.58 -15.36
N LEU A 37 -1.16 -0.82 -14.05
CA LEU A 37 -0.73 -2.09 -13.46
C LEU A 37 -1.66 -3.24 -13.83
N MET A 38 -2.92 -2.95 -14.16
CA MET A 38 -3.86 -3.97 -14.62
C MET A 38 -3.54 -4.44 -16.04
N ARG A 39 -3.05 -3.55 -16.91
CA ARG A 39 -2.52 -3.88 -18.25
C ARG A 39 -1.11 -4.45 -18.21
N GLY A 40 -0.37 -4.23 -17.12
CA GLY A 40 1.01 -4.69 -16.98
C GLY A 40 2.05 -3.75 -17.58
N ASP A 41 1.78 -2.45 -17.60
CA ASP A 41 2.69 -1.42 -18.13
C ASP A 41 4.07 -1.45 -17.45
N GLN A 42 4.14 -1.85 -16.18
CA GLN A 42 5.40 -2.03 -15.46
C GLN A 42 6.32 -3.11 -16.05
N HIS A 43 5.81 -3.94 -16.96
CA HIS A 43 6.58 -4.98 -17.64
C HIS A 43 7.10 -4.54 -19.03
N ARG A 44 6.77 -3.31 -19.47
CA ARG A 44 7.29 -2.78 -20.73
C ARG A 44 8.82 -2.68 -20.69
N PRO A 45 9.53 -3.00 -21.79
CA PRO A 45 11.00 -2.96 -21.84
C PRO A 45 11.59 -1.59 -21.44
N GLU A 46 10.91 -0.50 -21.81
CA GLU A 46 11.33 0.87 -21.51
C GLU A 46 11.37 1.12 -20.02
N TYR A 47 10.31 0.73 -19.31
CA TYR A 47 10.24 0.87 -17.87
C TYR A 47 11.15 -0.13 -17.14
N ALA A 48 11.29 -1.36 -17.65
CA ALA A 48 12.19 -2.36 -17.08
C ALA A 48 13.67 -1.93 -17.08
N ARG A 49 14.07 -1.04 -18.01
CA ARG A 49 15.43 -0.43 -18.00
C ARG A 49 15.58 0.61 -16.88
N ILE A 50 14.49 1.26 -16.48
CA ILE A 50 14.48 2.26 -15.39
C ILE A 50 14.38 1.55 -14.05
N ASN A 51 13.47 0.57 -13.92
CA ASN A 51 13.31 -0.25 -12.72
C ASN A 51 13.34 -1.74 -13.08
N PRO A 52 14.48 -2.42 -12.88
CA PRO A 52 14.60 -3.85 -13.15
C PRO A 52 13.62 -4.73 -12.35
N ASN A 53 13.15 -4.27 -11.17
CA ASN A 53 12.17 -4.98 -10.35
C ASN A 53 10.75 -4.96 -10.98
N ARG A 54 10.52 -4.08 -11.99
CA ARG A 54 9.24 -3.94 -12.70
C ARG A 54 8.06 -3.68 -11.77
N VAL A 55 8.27 -2.84 -10.79
CA VAL A 55 7.27 -2.39 -9.81
C VAL A 55 7.23 -0.87 -9.74
N VAL A 56 6.18 -0.33 -9.16
CA VAL A 56 6.05 1.10 -8.86
C VAL A 56 5.98 1.31 -7.35
N PRO A 57 6.41 2.46 -6.84
CA PRO A 57 6.91 3.65 -7.54
C PRO A 57 8.38 3.57 -7.91
N THR A 58 8.77 4.44 -8.85
CA THR A 58 10.17 4.80 -9.12
C THR A 58 10.26 6.31 -9.12
N LEU A 59 11.17 6.88 -8.34
CA LEU A 59 11.43 8.31 -8.33
C LEU A 59 12.66 8.61 -9.18
N ARG A 60 12.55 9.61 -10.06
CA ARG A 60 13.72 10.23 -10.73
C ARG A 60 13.88 11.66 -10.21
N HIS A 61 15.05 11.95 -9.67
CA HIS A 61 15.42 13.28 -9.19
C HIS A 61 16.83 13.65 -9.67
N GLN A 62 16.98 14.77 -10.37
CA GLN A 62 18.27 15.20 -10.94
C GLN A 62 18.95 14.13 -11.80
N GLY A 63 18.18 13.39 -12.60
CA GLY A 63 18.68 12.30 -13.45
C GLY A 63 19.01 11.00 -12.70
N ARG A 64 18.94 10.98 -11.35
CA ARG A 64 19.18 9.79 -10.52
C ARG A 64 17.88 9.06 -10.27
N ILE A 65 17.93 7.72 -10.25
CA ILE A 65 16.81 6.85 -9.94
C ILE A 65 16.89 6.41 -8.49
N VAL A 66 15.77 6.56 -7.78
CA VAL A 66 15.58 6.03 -6.42
C VAL A 66 14.45 5.01 -6.48
N LEU A 67 14.72 3.81 -5.98
CA LEU A 67 13.81 2.68 -5.93
C LEU A 67 13.39 2.42 -4.49
N GLU A 68 12.40 1.53 -4.31
CA GLU A 68 11.81 1.15 -3.04
C GLU A 68 11.06 2.29 -2.35
N SER A 69 9.74 2.12 -2.23
CA SER A 69 8.84 3.21 -1.79
C SER A 69 9.22 3.77 -0.41
N THR A 70 9.66 2.93 0.51
CA THR A 70 10.10 3.35 1.84
C THR A 70 11.39 4.16 1.79
N LEU A 71 12.35 3.74 0.96
CA LEU A 71 13.60 4.49 0.75
C LEU A 71 13.33 5.81 0.01
N ILE A 72 12.40 5.82 -0.95
CA ILE A 72 11.99 7.06 -1.63
C ILE A 72 11.40 8.05 -0.63
N MET A 73 10.59 7.60 0.33
CA MET A 73 10.02 8.47 1.37
C MET A 73 11.13 9.09 2.25
N GLU A 74 12.09 8.28 2.73
CA GLU A 74 13.22 8.78 3.51
C GLU A 74 14.09 9.73 2.68
N TYR A 75 14.39 9.38 1.43
CA TYR A 75 15.13 10.24 0.51
C TYR A 75 14.47 11.62 0.34
N LEU A 76 13.15 11.65 0.14
CA LEU A 76 12.41 12.91 0.01
C LEU A 76 12.46 13.72 1.31
N ASP A 77 12.41 13.06 2.46
CA ASP A 77 12.49 13.76 3.74
C ASP A 77 13.88 14.36 4.00
N GLU A 78 14.92 13.67 3.61
CA GLU A 78 16.31 14.15 3.73
C GLU A 78 16.67 15.20 2.68
N ALA A 79 16.26 15.00 1.42
CA ALA A 79 16.55 15.95 0.33
C ALA A 79 15.77 17.26 0.45
N PHE A 80 14.62 17.23 1.11
CA PHE A 80 13.75 18.39 1.35
C PHE A 80 13.37 18.43 2.85
N PRO A 81 14.26 18.90 3.72
CA PRO A 81 14.13 18.72 5.16
C PRO A 81 12.97 19.49 5.84
N ALA A 82 12.29 20.36 5.14
CA ALA A 82 11.18 21.16 5.67
C ALA A 82 9.87 20.91 4.89
N PRO A 83 8.75 20.62 5.58
CA PRO A 83 8.66 20.21 6.97
C PRO A 83 9.25 18.81 7.20
N PRO A 84 9.86 18.53 8.36
CA PRO A 84 10.39 17.19 8.66
C PRO A 84 9.24 16.21 8.91
N LEU A 85 9.32 15.03 8.33
CA LEU A 85 8.37 13.93 8.55
C LEU A 85 8.99 12.76 9.34
N MET A 86 10.32 12.72 9.44
CA MET A 86 11.00 11.79 10.33
C MET A 86 11.17 12.44 11.70
N PRO A 87 10.78 11.78 12.81
CA PRO A 87 10.96 12.33 14.16
C PRO A 87 12.40 12.75 14.47
N ARG A 88 12.60 13.78 15.28
CA ARG A 88 13.94 14.23 15.69
C ARG A 88 14.56 13.31 16.74
N ASP A 89 13.75 12.81 17.69
CA ASP A 89 14.21 11.90 18.71
C ASP A 89 14.69 10.57 18.10
N PRO A 90 15.88 10.08 18.43
CA PRO A 90 16.43 8.84 17.86
C PRO A 90 15.56 7.60 18.12
N TYR A 91 14.93 7.51 19.29
CA TYR A 91 14.05 6.39 19.62
C TYR A 91 12.77 6.42 18.78
N ALA A 92 12.10 7.58 18.69
CA ALA A 92 10.92 7.77 17.83
C ALA A 92 11.25 7.50 16.35
N ARG A 93 12.45 7.87 15.87
CA ARG A 93 12.93 7.51 14.52
C ARG A 93 13.04 5.99 14.33
N ALA A 94 13.56 5.29 15.34
CA ALA A 94 13.66 3.83 15.30
C ALA A 94 12.26 3.19 15.26
N GLN A 95 11.30 3.69 16.05
CA GLN A 95 9.91 3.24 16.01
C GLN A 95 9.26 3.51 14.65
N ALA A 96 9.45 4.70 14.06
CA ALA A 96 8.96 5.01 12.72
C ALA A 96 9.49 4.02 11.68
N ARG A 97 10.80 3.75 11.68
CA ARG A 97 11.42 2.77 10.78
C ARG A 97 10.94 1.35 11.04
N LEU A 98 10.64 0.98 12.29
CA LEU A 98 10.11 -0.33 12.61
C LEU A 98 8.71 -0.55 11.99
N PHE A 99 7.83 0.46 12.03
CA PHE A 99 6.54 0.40 11.33
C PHE A 99 6.71 0.26 9.82
N MET A 100 7.59 1.06 9.21
CA MET A 100 7.88 0.98 7.78
C MET A 100 8.47 -0.37 7.39
N LYS A 101 9.41 -0.90 8.20
CA LYS A 101 9.99 -2.22 7.98
C LYS A 101 8.96 -3.35 8.02
N LYS A 102 8.06 -3.35 9.00
CA LYS A 102 6.97 -4.34 9.09
C LYS A 102 6.07 -4.32 7.86
N ILE A 103 5.84 -3.14 7.27
CA ILE A 103 5.12 -3.02 6.00
C ILE A 103 5.85 -3.77 4.89
N ASP A 104 7.14 -3.50 4.72
CA ASP A 104 7.93 -4.09 3.63
C ASP A 104 8.14 -5.60 3.84
N ASP A 105 8.35 -6.05 5.09
CA ASP A 105 8.63 -7.46 5.43
C ASP A 105 7.40 -8.38 5.21
N TYR A 106 6.20 -7.95 5.61
CA TYR A 106 5.05 -8.86 5.58
C TYR A 106 3.71 -8.20 5.22
N LEU A 107 3.45 -6.94 5.59
CA LEU A 107 2.12 -6.35 5.35
C LEU A 107 1.87 -6.09 3.86
N HIS A 108 2.89 -5.66 3.11
CA HIS A 108 2.73 -5.41 1.68
C HIS A 108 2.42 -6.69 0.88
N PRO A 109 3.14 -7.82 1.08
CA PRO A 109 2.75 -9.09 0.49
C PRO A 109 1.33 -9.53 0.89
N ALA A 110 0.96 -9.40 2.17
CA ALA A 110 -0.37 -9.73 2.66
C ALA A 110 -1.48 -8.88 2.01
N CYS A 111 -1.25 -7.57 1.93
CA CYS A 111 -2.17 -6.64 1.26
C CYS A 111 -2.37 -7.01 -0.21
N SER A 112 -1.31 -7.42 -0.90
CA SER A 112 -1.40 -7.92 -2.28
C SER A 112 -2.30 -9.15 -2.36
N VAL A 113 -2.09 -10.17 -1.51
CA VAL A 113 -2.89 -11.39 -1.49
C VAL A 113 -4.38 -11.07 -1.37
N VAL A 114 -4.79 -10.32 -0.34
CA VAL A 114 -6.22 -10.04 -0.12
C VAL A 114 -6.80 -9.13 -1.20
N THR A 115 -6.03 -8.15 -1.70
CA THR A 115 -6.48 -7.30 -2.81
C THR A 115 -6.72 -8.11 -4.09
N PHE A 116 -5.87 -9.10 -4.39
CA PHE A 116 -6.05 -9.98 -5.55
C PHE A 116 -7.15 -11.01 -5.34
N ALA A 117 -7.36 -11.46 -4.11
CA ALA A 117 -8.46 -12.36 -3.76
C ALA A 117 -9.85 -11.68 -3.82
N THR A 118 -9.91 -10.35 -3.72
CA THR A 118 -11.15 -9.56 -3.68
C THR A 118 -11.28 -8.63 -4.89
N ALA A 119 -10.82 -7.40 -4.77
CA ALA A 119 -11.05 -6.31 -5.74
C ALA A 119 -10.51 -6.62 -7.14
N ASN A 120 -9.27 -7.13 -7.24
CA ASN A 120 -8.67 -7.39 -8.55
C ASN A 120 -9.24 -8.66 -9.21
N ARG A 121 -9.66 -9.66 -8.42
CA ARG A 121 -10.22 -10.91 -8.92
C ARG A 121 -11.36 -10.69 -9.90
N ARG A 122 -12.33 -9.86 -9.54
CA ARG A 122 -13.52 -9.60 -10.36
C ARG A 122 -13.19 -9.04 -11.74
N ALA A 123 -12.17 -8.19 -11.82
CA ALA A 123 -11.71 -7.63 -13.09
C ALA A 123 -10.92 -8.65 -13.91
N LEU A 124 -10.04 -9.42 -13.24
CA LEU A 124 -9.16 -10.38 -13.90
C LEU A 124 -9.88 -11.63 -14.39
N LEU A 125 -10.95 -12.06 -13.73
CA LEU A 125 -11.81 -13.16 -14.19
C LEU A 125 -12.63 -12.83 -15.46
N LYS A 126 -12.64 -11.56 -15.90
CA LYS A 126 -13.25 -11.17 -17.20
C LYS A 126 -12.30 -11.43 -18.37
N LEU A 127 -11.02 -11.65 -18.11
CA LEU A 127 -10.02 -12.01 -19.13
C LEU A 127 -10.23 -13.46 -19.56
N SER A 128 -9.88 -13.76 -20.82
CA SER A 128 -9.78 -15.15 -21.26
C SER A 128 -8.66 -15.89 -20.51
N ALA A 129 -8.71 -17.20 -20.49
CA ALA A 129 -7.66 -18.03 -19.88
C ALA A 129 -6.28 -17.73 -20.48
N GLU A 130 -6.22 -17.49 -21.79
CA GLU A 130 -5.00 -17.16 -22.52
C GLU A 130 -4.45 -15.78 -22.11
N GLU A 131 -5.30 -14.77 -22.02
CA GLU A 131 -4.90 -13.42 -21.57
C GLU A 131 -4.40 -13.43 -20.13
N LEU A 132 -5.09 -14.18 -19.25
CA LEU A 132 -4.70 -14.31 -17.85
C LEU A 132 -3.36 -15.03 -17.71
N GLU A 133 -3.13 -16.11 -18.47
CA GLU A 133 -1.85 -16.82 -18.48
C GLU A 133 -0.72 -15.94 -19.05
N ALA A 134 -0.96 -15.23 -20.15
CA ALA A 134 0.00 -14.29 -20.71
C ALA A 134 0.38 -13.18 -19.72
N ARG A 135 -0.57 -12.75 -18.86
CA ARG A 135 -0.30 -11.82 -17.76
C ARG A 135 0.65 -12.44 -16.73
N PHE A 136 0.41 -13.68 -16.30
CA PHE A 136 1.24 -14.38 -15.34
C PHE A 136 2.67 -14.58 -15.85
N GLN A 137 2.85 -14.94 -17.12
CA GLN A 137 4.16 -15.16 -17.73
C GLN A 137 5.04 -13.91 -17.76
N ARG A 138 4.46 -12.70 -17.72
CA ARG A 138 5.21 -11.43 -17.65
C ARG A 138 5.76 -11.13 -16.24
N MET A 139 5.30 -11.82 -15.21
CA MET A 139 5.75 -11.61 -13.83
C MET A 139 7.08 -12.34 -13.58
N PRO A 140 8.15 -11.63 -13.20
CA PRO A 140 9.48 -12.26 -13.08
C PRO A 140 9.60 -13.18 -11.86
N ASP A 141 8.94 -12.85 -10.73
CA ASP A 141 8.99 -13.65 -9.51
C ASP A 141 7.99 -14.83 -9.55
N PRO A 142 8.46 -16.09 -9.58
CA PRO A 142 7.58 -17.25 -9.63
C PRO A 142 6.69 -17.40 -8.39
N ALA A 143 7.19 -17.08 -7.20
CA ALA A 143 6.44 -17.21 -5.96
C ALA A 143 5.31 -16.16 -5.88
N TYR A 144 5.60 -14.92 -6.29
CA TYR A 144 4.58 -13.87 -6.41
C TYR A 144 3.52 -14.22 -7.45
N ARG A 145 3.94 -14.73 -8.61
CA ARG A 145 3.04 -15.20 -9.68
C ARG A 145 2.07 -16.26 -9.17
N GLU A 146 2.59 -17.27 -8.48
CA GLU A 146 1.76 -18.38 -7.96
C GLU A 146 0.78 -17.90 -6.90
N ARG A 147 1.22 -17.05 -5.98
CA ARG A 147 0.31 -16.43 -4.99
C ARG A 147 -0.83 -15.67 -5.66
N GLN A 148 -0.55 -14.89 -6.71
CA GLN A 148 -1.61 -14.19 -7.45
C GLN A 148 -2.53 -15.17 -8.19
N ARG A 149 -1.98 -16.20 -8.82
CA ARG A 149 -2.76 -17.24 -9.50
C ARG A 149 -3.77 -17.89 -8.55
N LEU A 150 -3.31 -18.31 -7.38
CA LEU A 150 -4.17 -18.92 -6.36
C LEU A 150 -5.21 -17.92 -5.81
N ALA A 151 -4.83 -16.69 -5.53
CA ALA A 151 -5.74 -15.67 -5.06
C ALA A 151 -6.86 -15.36 -6.08
N ILE A 152 -6.54 -15.33 -7.38
CA ILE A 152 -7.52 -15.12 -8.44
C ILE A 152 -8.41 -16.36 -8.62
N ALA A 153 -7.85 -17.56 -8.60
CA ALA A 153 -8.60 -18.80 -8.80
C ALA A 153 -9.58 -19.05 -7.64
N HIS A 154 -9.13 -18.93 -6.40
CA HIS A 154 -9.87 -19.36 -5.21
C HIS A 154 -10.48 -18.20 -4.39
N GLY A 155 -10.14 -16.93 -4.68
CA GLY A 155 -10.66 -15.78 -3.93
C GLY A 155 -10.27 -15.85 -2.46
N LEU A 156 -11.25 -15.64 -1.58
CA LEU A 156 -11.02 -15.65 -0.13
C LEU A 156 -10.69 -17.05 0.44
N ASP A 157 -10.93 -18.12 -0.31
CA ASP A 157 -10.55 -19.49 0.05
C ASP A 157 -9.12 -19.86 -0.38
N ALA A 158 -8.36 -18.92 -0.95
CA ALA A 158 -6.98 -19.16 -1.35
C ALA A 158 -6.08 -19.47 -0.14
N PRO A 159 -5.11 -20.42 -0.26
CA PRO A 159 -4.31 -20.90 0.88
C PRO A 159 -3.59 -19.82 1.68
N HIS A 160 -3.22 -18.71 1.02
CA HIS A 160 -2.46 -17.62 1.65
C HIS A 160 -3.34 -16.54 2.30
N VAL A 161 -4.66 -16.59 2.15
CA VAL A 161 -5.56 -15.55 2.66
C VAL A 161 -5.60 -15.55 4.19
N ALA A 162 -5.67 -16.71 4.82
CA ALA A 162 -5.71 -16.81 6.28
C ALA A 162 -4.49 -16.16 6.92
N GLU A 163 -3.29 -16.47 6.44
CA GLU A 163 -2.06 -15.86 6.93
C GLU A 163 -2.01 -14.35 6.62
N ALA A 164 -2.44 -13.93 5.42
CA ALA A 164 -2.50 -12.52 5.08
C ALA A 164 -3.43 -11.72 6.00
N VAL A 165 -4.57 -12.29 6.40
CA VAL A 165 -5.48 -11.68 7.38
C VAL A 165 -4.82 -11.58 8.75
N ARG A 166 -4.15 -12.64 9.23
CA ARG A 166 -3.41 -12.62 10.52
C ARG A 166 -2.29 -11.58 10.52
N GLN A 167 -1.59 -11.40 9.40
CA GLN A 167 -0.55 -10.37 9.26
C GLN A 167 -1.13 -8.94 9.33
N HIS A 168 -2.30 -8.70 8.75
CA HIS A 168 -3.01 -7.43 8.92
C HIS A 168 -3.44 -7.23 10.38
N ASP A 169 -4.01 -8.26 11.00
CA ASP A 169 -4.44 -8.21 12.38
C ASP A 169 -3.30 -7.88 13.34
N ARG A 170 -2.14 -8.54 13.16
CA ARG A 170 -0.92 -8.26 13.90
C ARG A 170 -0.45 -6.81 13.73
N TYR A 171 -0.37 -6.33 12.48
CA TYR A 171 0.09 -4.97 12.22
C TYR A 171 -0.85 -3.92 12.81
N PHE A 172 -2.16 -4.11 12.69
CA PHE A 172 -3.16 -3.22 13.25
C PHE A 172 -3.21 -3.28 14.79
N GLY A 173 -2.88 -4.42 15.39
CA GLY A 173 -2.65 -4.54 16.83
C GLY A 173 -1.46 -3.70 17.30
N ASP A 174 -0.35 -3.75 16.58
CA ASP A 174 0.83 -2.91 16.84
C ASP A 174 0.50 -1.41 16.71
N MET A 175 -0.32 -1.02 15.71
CA MET A 175 -0.78 0.35 15.55
C MET A 175 -1.65 0.78 16.74
N GLU A 176 -2.64 -0.01 17.15
CA GLU A 176 -3.52 0.28 18.29
C GLU A 176 -2.70 0.51 19.56
N ALA A 177 -1.69 -0.35 19.80
CA ALA A 177 -0.79 -0.20 20.94
C ALA A 177 0.01 1.10 20.91
N ALA A 178 0.60 1.46 19.77
CA ALA A 178 1.33 2.73 19.61
C ALA A 178 0.40 3.94 19.79
N LEU A 179 -0.78 3.90 19.19
CA LEU A 179 -1.79 4.95 19.25
C LEU A 179 -2.43 5.10 20.64
N SER A 180 -2.22 4.15 21.53
CA SER A 180 -2.61 4.29 22.94
C SER A 180 -1.75 5.30 23.70
N ALA A 181 -0.51 5.52 23.26
CA ALA A 181 0.45 6.40 23.91
C ALA A 181 0.57 7.77 23.20
N ALA A 182 0.22 7.89 21.95
CA ALA A 182 0.40 9.10 21.15
C ALA A 182 -0.63 9.21 20.01
N PRO A 183 -0.91 10.42 19.49
CA PRO A 183 -1.88 10.59 18.40
C PRO A 183 -1.42 10.00 17.05
N TYR A 184 -0.12 9.80 16.84
CA TYR A 184 0.45 9.23 15.64
C TYR A 184 1.41 8.08 15.96
N LEU A 185 1.76 7.26 14.96
CA LEU A 185 2.48 6.01 15.13
C LEU A 185 3.89 6.14 15.73
N ALA A 186 4.53 7.29 15.55
CA ALA A 186 5.86 7.55 16.09
C ALA A 186 5.92 8.76 17.04
N GLY A 187 4.79 9.21 17.59
CA GLY A 187 4.75 10.29 18.56
C GLY A 187 3.63 11.31 18.39
N ALA A 188 3.91 12.57 18.76
CA ALA A 188 2.92 13.63 18.75
C ALA A 188 2.55 14.15 17.35
N ASP A 189 3.46 14.03 16.39
CA ASP A 189 3.32 14.60 15.07
C ASP A 189 3.15 13.51 13.99
N PHE A 190 2.45 13.84 12.89
CA PHE A 190 2.38 12.99 11.70
C PHE A 190 3.78 12.75 11.14
N SER A 191 4.09 11.49 10.83
CA SER A 191 5.42 11.05 10.46
C SER A 191 5.42 10.16 9.20
N LEU A 192 6.62 9.77 8.75
CA LEU A 192 6.78 8.79 7.68
C LEU A 192 6.14 7.44 8.03
N ALA A 193 6.04 7.08 9.33
CA ALA A 193 5.33 5.86 9.75
C ALA A 193 3.84 5.93 9.40
N ASP A 194 3.20 7.08 9.65
CA ASP A 194 1.80 7.31 9.33
C ASP A 194 1.58 7.37 7.82
N ALA A 195 2.45 8.07 7.10
CA ALA A 195 2.42 8.14 5.63
C ALA A 195 2.57 6.75 5.00
N ALA A 196 3.36 5.86 5.60
CA ALA A 196 3.56 4.50 5.14
C ALA A 196 2.36 3.60 5.47
N ALA A 197 1.77 3.71 6.66
CA ALA A 197 0.68 2.85 7.13
C ALA A 197 -0.67 3.20 6.49
N LEU A 198 -0.93 4.49 6.24
CA LEU A 198 -2.21 4.99 5.74
C LEU A 198 -2.73 4.26 4.48
N PRO A 199 -1.94 4.02 3.41
CA PRO A 199 -2.44 3.32 2.24
C PRO A 199 -2.92 1.89 2.52
N TYR A 200 -2.32 1.22 3.49
CA TYR A 200 -2.67 -0.16 3.86
C TYR A 200 -3.93 -0.22 4.70
N ALA A 201 -4.07 0.65 5.70
CA ALA A 201 -5.30 0.77 6.49
C ALA A 201 -6.47 1.20 5.59
N ASN A 202 -6.26 2.17 4.70
CA ASN A 202 -7.25 2.61 3.73
C ASN A 202 -7.64 1.47 2.76
N ARG A 203 -6.67 0.69 2.26
CA ARG A 203 -6.94 -0.46 1.41
C ARG A 203 -7.71 -1.54 2.15
N ALA A 204 -7.33 -1.86 3.38
CA ALA A 204 -8.02 -2.83 4.22
C ALA A 204 -9.51 -2.45 4.41
N ASP A 205 -9.79 -1.17 4.68
CA ASP A 205 -11.16 -0.65 4.72
C ASP A 205 -11.90 -0.86 3.39
N MET A 206 -11.29 -0.48 2.28
CA MET A 206 -11.90 -0.60 0.95
C MET A 206 -12.32 -2.04 0.59
N ILE A 207 -11.57 -3.04 1.04
CA ILE A 207 -11.79 -4.46 0.69
C ILE A 207 -12.49 -5.26 1.79
N GLY A 208 -13.04 -4.60 2.82
CA GLY A 208 -13.85 -5.25 3.86
C GLY A 208 -13.06 -5.91 4.99
N LEU A 209 -11.79 -5.53 5.19
CA LEU A 209 -11.00 -5.92 6.37
C LEU A 209 -11.26 -5.01 7.58
N ASP A 210 -12.20 -4.08 7.50
CA ASP A 210 -12.57 -3.15 8.56
C ASP A 210 -13.09 -3.84 9.84
N GLY A 211 -13.51 -5.10 9.77
CA GLY A 211 -13.77 -5.91 10.95
C GLY A 211 -12.58 -6.09 11.89
N LEU A 212 -11.34 -5.88 11.40
CA LEU A 212 -10.13 -5.99 12.20
C LEU A 212 -9.97 -4.88 13.26
N TRP A 213 -10.68 -3.75 13.12
CA TRP A 213 -10.62 -2.67 14.11
C TRP A 213 -11.87 -2.47 14.96
N GLN A 214 -12.79 -3.44 14.96
CA GLN A 214 -13.95 -3.39 15.87
C GLN A 214 -13.56 -3.25 17.35
N GLN A 215 -12.39 -3.79 17.74
CA GLN A 215 -11.83 -3.69 19.09
C GLN A 215 -10.60 -2.76 19.14
N ARG A 216 -10.43 -1.90 18.13
CA ARG A 216 -9.28 -0.99 17.97
C ARG A 216 -9.76 0.44 17.70
N PRO A 217 -10.40 1.09 18.69
CA PRO A 217 -10.99 2.42 18.48
C PRO A 217 -9.96 3.48 18.15
N ARG A 218 -8.73 3.38 18.66
CA ARG A 218 -7.67 4.35 18.38
C ARG A 218 -7.16 4.26 16.95
N LEU A 219 -7.12 3.06 16.38
CA LEU A 219 -6.84 2.86 14.97
C LEU A 219 -7.93 3.49 14.09
N ALA A 220 -9.20 3.31 14.44
CA ALA A 220 -10.31 3.95 13.73
C ALA A 220 -10.22 5.47 13.78
N ASP A 221 -10.03 6.06 14.97
CA ASP A 221 -9.86 7.51 15.17
C ASP A 221 -8.63 8.05 14.43
N TRP A 222 -7.52 7.28 14.40
CA TRP A 222 -6.34 7.63 13.64
C TRP A 222 -6.64 7.65 12.14
N LEU A 223 -7.32 6.64 11.62
CA LEU A 223 -7.65 6.55 10.19
C LEU A 223 -8.50 7.73 9.74
N ASP A 224 -9.50 8.11 10.53
CA ASP A 224 -10.34 9.29 10.26
C ASP A 224 -9.51 10.57 10.28
N ARG A 225 -8.63 10.75 11.29
CA ARG A 225 -7.74 11.89 11.40
C ARG A 225 -6.77 12.03 10.22
N VAL A 226 -6.15 10.92 9.78
CA VAL A 226 -5.20 10.97 8.65
C VAL A 226 -5.90 11.13 7.31
N ARG A 227 -7.13 10.62 7.16
CA ARG A 227 -7.98 10.85 5.97
C ARG A 227 -8.47 12.28 5.86
N ALA A 228 -8.62 13.00 6.97
CA ALA A 228 -8.99 14.42 6.97
C ALA A 228 -7.84 15.35 6.54
N ARG A 229 -6.60 14.86 6.43
CA ARG A 229 -5.47 15.68 5.96
C ARG A 229 -5.58 15.98 4.46
N PRO A 230 -5.23 17.22 4.03
CA PRO A 230 -5.25 17.57 2.59
C PRO A 230 -4.39 16.66 1.72
N SER A 231 -3.31 16.09 2.28
CA SER A 231 -2.44 15.13 1.60
C SER A 231 -3.16 13.85 1.19
N PHE A 232 -4.18 13.42 1.94
CA PHE A 232 -4.98 12.25 1.56
C PHE A 232 -5.76 12.49 0.25
N ALA A 233 -6.43 13.63 0.13
CA ALA A 233 -7.14 13.95 -1.11
C ALA A 233 -6.19 13.97 -2.30
N ARG A 234 -5.07 14.71 -2.17
CA ARG A 234 -4.04 14.85 -3.22
C ARG A 234 -3.34 13.54 -3.59
N ALA A 235 -3.14 12.65 -2.64
CA ALA A 235 -2.40 11.40 -2.86
C ALA A 235 -3.31 10.21 -3.22
N VAL A 236 -4.58 10.22 -2.83
CA VAL A 236 -5.50 9.09 -2.98
C VAL A 236 -6.73 9.47 -3.79
N THR A 237 -7.55 10.40 -3.28
CA THR A 237 -8.90 10.64 -3.81
C THR A 237 -8.88 11.17 -5.23
N GLU A 238 -7.99 12.12 -5.53
CA GLU A 238 -7.84 12.75 -6.84
C GLU A 238 -7.34 11.78 -7.93
N TRP A 239 -6.71 10.68 -7.52
CA TRP A 239 -6.19 9.65 -8.43
C TRP A 239 -7.14 8.48 -8.67
N MET A 240 -8.25 8.42 -7.92
CA MET A 240 -9.24 7.35 -8.06
C MET A 240 -10.18 7.62 -9.23
N SER A 241 -10.04 6.87 -10.32
CA SER A 241 -10.99 6.86 -11.43
C SER A 241 -12.31 6.17 -11.03
N ASP A 242 -13.38 6.37 -11.81
CA ASP A 242 -14.63 5.65 -11.61
C ASP A 242 -14.45 4.14 -11.79
N ALA A 243 -13.60 3.72 -12.72
CA ALA A 243 -13.24 2.31 -12.90
C ALA A 243 -12.53 1.73 -11.65
N ASP A 244 -11.67 2.52 -11.00
CA ASP A 244 -11.05 2.12 -9.74
C ASP A 244 -12.08 2.02 -8.62
N ARG A 245 -12.98 2.99 -8.48
CA ARG A 245 -14.08 2.95 -7.49
C ARG A 245 -14.94 1.71 -7.67
N GLN A 246 -15.34 1.41 -8.90
CA GLN A 246 -16.12 0.22 -9.22
C GLN A 246 -15.36 -1.08 -8.93
N ARG A 247 -14.04 -1.11 -9.17
CA ARG A 247 -13.20 -2.28 -8.88
C ARG A 247 -13.13 -2.57 -7.38
N PHE A 248 -13.06 -1.53 -6.54
CA PHE A 248 -13.02 -1.64 -5.08
C PHE A 248 -14.40 -1.69 -4.43
N ASP A 249 -15.48 -1.62 -5.17
CA ASP A 249 -16.84 -1.89 -4.69
C ASP A 249 -17.05 -3.40 -4.56
N VAL A 250 -16.49 -3.97 -3.52
CA VAL A 250 -16.49 -5.42 -3.24
C VAL A 250 -17.61 -5.80 -2.24
N PRO A 251 -18.08 -7.06 -2.23
CA PRO A 251 -18.99 -7.57 -1.21
C PRO A 251 -18.31 -7.63 0.17
N ARG A 252 -18.33 -6.52 0.91
CA ARG A 252 -17.61 -6.37 2.18
C ARG A 252 -18.04 -7.40 3.24
N ASP A 253 -19.30 -7.81 3.25
CA ASP A 253 -19.83 -8.76 4.24
C ASP A 253 -19.22 -10.15 4.08
N GLU A 254 -18.93 -10.59 2.85
CA GLU A 254 -18.22 -11.84 2.59
C GLU A 254 -16.80 -11.79 3.18
N THR A 255 -16.07 -10.73 2.90
CA THR A 255 -14.71 -10.53 3.47
C THR A 255 -14.75 -10.47 4.99
N ARG A 256 -15.71 -9.73 5.58
CA ARG A 256 -15.89 -9.65 7.05
C ARG A 256 -16.19 -11.01 7.67
N ALA A 257 -17.01 -11.84 7.01
CA ALA A 257 -17.33 -13.20 7.48
C ALA A 257 -16.09 -14.08 7.48
N THR A 258 -15.32 -14.06 6.39
CA THR A 258 -14.04 -14.80 6.28
C THR A 258 -13.04 -14.36 7.36
N VAL A 259 -12.88 -13.06 7.58
CA VAL A 259 -12.01 -12.51 8.64
C VAL A 259 -12.41 -13.06 10.01
N ARG A 260 -13.71 -13.01 10.34
CA ARG A 260 -14.21 -13.54 11.64
C ARG A 260 -13.88 -15.03 11.81
N THR A 261 -14.08 -15.82 10.76
CA THR A 261 -13.78 -17.27 10.79
C THR A 261 -12.30 -17.53 11.01
N ILE A 262 -11.43 -16.82 10.27
CA ILE A 262 -9.96 -16.96 10.38
C ILE A 262 -9.48 -16.61 11.80
N LEU A 263 -9.97 -15.51 12.38
CA LEU A 263 -9.54 -15.06 13.70
C LEU A 263 -10.12 -15.93 14.83
N ALA A 264 -11.31 -16.52 14.65
CA ALA A 264 -11.90 -17.44 15.62
C ALA A 264 -11.21 -18.82 15.65
N GLY A 265 -10.57 -19.22 14.55
CA GLY A 265 -9.90 -20.52 14.45
C GLY A 265 -8.55 -20.61 15.19
N GLY A 266 -8.07 -19.53 15.79
CA GLY A 266 -6.77 -19.49 16.50
C GLY A 266 -5.54 -19.60 15.56
N PRO A 267 -4.34 -19.56 16.11
CA PRO A 267 -3.12 -19.85 15.34
C PRO A 267 -3.05 -21.36 15.05
N GLU A 268 -2.86 -21.73 13.78
CA GLU A 268 -2.34 -23.07 13.43
C GLU A 268 -0.86 -23.20 13.79
#